data_8380904669b94d45592a84a3dc0dd49c
#
_entry.id   8380904669b94d45592a84a3dc0dd49c
#
_cell.length_a   1.000
_cell.length_b   1.000
_cell.length_c   1.000
_cell.angle_alpha   90.00
_cell.angle_beta   90.00
_cell.angle_gamma   90.00
#
_symmetry.space_group_name_H-M   'P 1'
#
loop_
_entity.id
_entity.type
_entity.pdbx_description
1 polymer ?
#
loop_
_entity_poly.entity_id
_entity_poly.type
_entity_poly.pdbx_seq_one_letter_code
_entity_poly.pdbx_strand_id
1 'polypeptide(L)'
;MRRLLVILLLLGSLSATLASDAISGRVVKVLPLLLDLQSRDAVSPSLYDRDAYQVYLRQHTNEISAIRFDVLWKASDAKGAKLKLRVELRGIGAGGLPRQTTLEQSVTPGFFRRWTSLTLGGADYKNSGELIAWRATLWSDDQLLSEQKSFLW
;
A
#
# COMPACT_ATOMS: atom_id res chain seq x y z
N MET A 1 48.95 -58.41 18.76
CA MET A 1 48.51 -57.48 17.66
C MET A 1 47.10 -56.95 17.97
N ARG A 2 47.04 -55.77 18.57
CA ARG A 2 45.80 -55.11 19.00
C ARG A 2 45.35 -54.16 17.90
N ARG A 3 44.26 -54.47 17.23
CA ARG A 3 43.61 -53.55 16.27
C ARG A 3 42.67 -52.62 17.05
N LEU A 4 43.11 -51.39 17.24
CA LEU A 4 42.30 -50.28 17.77
C LEU A 4 41.32 -49.82 16.65
N LEU A 5 40.05 -50.07 16.85
CA LEU A 5 38.98 -49.59 16.01
C LEU A 5 38.57 -48.20 16.53
N VAL A 6 39.01 -47.16 15.83
CA VAL A 6 38.59 -45.78 16.12
C VAL A 6 37.27 -45.57 15.42
N ILE A 7 36.18 -45.58 16.19
CA ILE A 7 34.86 -45.17 15.72
C ILE A 7 34.81 -43.63 15.83
N LEU A 8 34.98 -42.98 14.67
CA LEU A 8 34.78 -41.54 14.55
C LEU A 8 33.27 -41.27 14.54
N LEU A 9 32.71 -40.87 15.68
CA LEU A 9 31.35 -40.37 15.79
C LEU A 9 31.28 -38.98 15.14
N LEU A 10 30.84 -38.95 13.88
CA LEU A 10 30.40 -37.73 13.20
C LEU A 10 29.07 -37.28 13.83
N LEU A 11 29.14 -36.45 14.84
CA LEU A 11 27.99 -35.63 15.29
C LEU A 11 27.72 -34.60 14.22
N GLY A 12 26.89 -34.96 13.25
CA GLY A 12 26.25 -34.02 12.35
C GLY A 12 25.32 -33.12 13.18
N SER A 13 25.76 -31.92 13.50
CA SER A 13 24.89 -30.87 14.02
C SER A 13 23.84 -30.54 12.96
N LEU A 14 22.68 -31.19 13.05
CA LEU A 14 21.48 -30.73 12.35
C LEU A 14 21.12 -29.36 12.91
N SER A 15 21.64 -28.32 12.30
CA SER A 15 21.10 -26.98 12.49
C SER A 15 19.70 -26.98 11.89
N ALA A 16 18.69 -27.29 12.71
CA ALA A 16 17.30 -27.00 12.38
C ALA A 16 17.21 -25.48 12.26
N THR A 17 17.36 -24.95 11.05
CA THR A 17 16.90 -23.60 10.75
C THR A 17 15.41 -23.62 10.99
N LEU A 18 15.01 -23.09 12.16
CA LEU A 18 13.63 -22.68 12.39
C LEU A 18 13.33 -21.68 11.27
N ALA A 19 12.68 -22.14 10.21
CA ALA A 19 12.06 -21.26 9.26
C ALA A 19 11.00 -20.49 10.06
N SER A 20 11.38 -19.29 10.53
CA SER A 20 10.41 -18.33 11.01
C SER A 20 9.42 -18.16 9.87
N ASP A 21 8.15 -18.45 10.11
CA ASP A 21 7.08 -18.18 9.14
C ASP A 21 7.18 -16.72 8.78
N ALA A 22 7.85 -16.43 7.65
CA ALA A 22 8.10 -15.08 7.23
C ALA A 22 6.77 -14.44 6.87
N ILE A 23 6.45 -13.33 7.52
CA ILE A 23 5.25 -12.56 7.22
C ILE A 23 5.23 -12.25 5.73
N SER A 24 4.18 -12.67 5.06
CA SER A 24 3.97 -12.38 3.66
C SER A 24 2.85 -11.36 3.49
N GLY A 25 3.01 -10.44 2.54
CA GLY A 25 2.02 -9.43 2.26
C GLY A 25 1.96 -9.07 0.79
N ARG A 26 0.78 -8.65 0.33
CA ARG A 26 0.58 -8.21 -1.04
C ARG A 26 -0.41 -7.06 -1.12
N VAL A 27 0.00 -6.00 -1.81
CA VAL A 27 -0.91 -4.98 -2.36
C VAL A 27 -1.46 -5.56 -3.67
N VAL A 28 -2.77 -5.79 -3.72
CA VAL A 28 -3.43 -6.48 -4.84
C VAL A 28 -3.92 -5.50 -5.88
N LYS A 29 -4.50 -4.38 -5.43
CA LYS A 29 -5.06 -3.36 -6.30
C LYS A 29 -5.07 -2.01 -5.59
N VAL A 30 -4.86 -0.95 -6.35
CA VAL A 30 -5.00 0.44 -5.89
C VAL A 30 -5.94 1.16 -6.84
N LEU A 31 -6.94 1.82 -6.28
CA LEU A 31 -7.89 2.66 -7.00
C LEU A 31 -7.75 4.09 -6.50
N PRO A 32 -7.08 4.98 -7.26
CA PRO A 32 -7.13 6.41 -7.00
C PRO A 32 -8.47 6.97 -7.49
N LEU A 33 -9.22 7.60 -6.58
CA LEU A 33 -10.55 8.15 -6.82
C LEU A 33 -10.60 9.60 -6.38
N LEU A 34 -11.03 10.48 -7.27
CA LEU A 34 -11.31 11.88 -6.95
C LEU A 34 -12.63 11.97 -6.19
N LEU A 35 -12.68 12.83 -5.19
CA LEU A 35 -13.89 13.11 -4.42
C LEU A 35 -14.36 14.53 -4.73
N ASP A 36 -15.67 14.67 -4.96
CA ASP A 36 -16.29 15.98 -5.16
C ASP A 36 -16.42 16.78 -3.84
N LEU A 37 -16.99 17.96 -3.91
CA LEU A 37 -17.23 18.84 -2.75
C LEU A 37 -18.17 18.20 -1.70
N GLN A 38 -18.93 17.18 -2.06
CA GLN A 38 -19.77 16.38 -1.16
C GLN A 38 -19.10 15.07 -0.74
N SER A 39 -17.79 14.90 -1.01
CA SER A 39 -17.01 13.68 -0.72
C SER A 39 -17.50 12.42 -1.44
N ARG A 40 -18.11 12.56 -2.62
CA ARG A 40 -18.60 11.44 -3.44
C ARG A 40 -17.59 11.13 -4.54
N ASP A 41 -17.38 9.86 -4.82
CA ASP A 41 -16.57 9.34 -5.93
C ASP A 41 -17.43 8.91 -7.13
N ALA A 42 -18.76 8.84 -6.94
CA ALA A 42 -19.74 8.44 -7.94
C ALA A 42 -21.09 9.10 -7.68
N VAL A 43 -21.91 9.20 -8.71
CA VAL A 43 -23.31 9.68 -8.63
C VAL A 43 -24.30 8.54 -8.45
N SER A 44 -23.88 7.30 -8.70
CA SER A 44 -24.69 6.10 -8.54
C SER A 44 -23.80 4.91 -8.14
N PRO A 45 -24.37 3.77 -7.69
CA PRO A 45 -23.63 2.55 -7.37
C PRO A 45 -22.99 1.85 -8.57
N SER A 46 -23.35 2.23 -9.80
CA SER A 46 -22.84 1.65 -11.03
C SER A 46 -21.35 1.96 -11.21
N LEU A 47 -20.55 0.95 -11.53
CA LEU A 47 -19.15 1.13 -11.86
C LEU A 47 -18.94 1.98 -13.13
N TYR A 48 -19.84 1.84 -14.08
CA TYR A 48 -19.83 2.64 -15.30
C TYR A 48 -20.04 4.14 -15.01
N ASP A 49 -21.05 4.46 -14.18
CA ASP A 49 -21.33 5.84 -13.78
C ASP A 49 -20.20 6.43 -12.93
N ARG A 50 -19.59 5.60 -12.08
CA ARG A 50 -18.41 6.03 -11.32
C ARG A 50 -17.26 6.40 -12.26
N ASP A 51 -16.95 5.56 -13.23
CA ASP A 51 -15.83 5.81 -14.14
C ASP A 51 -16.11 7.04 -15.02
N ALA A 52 -17.36 7.24 -15.48
CA ALA A 52 -17.78 8.45 -16.17
C ALA A 52 -17.66 9.69 -15.29
N TYR A 53 -18.08 9.59 -14.02
CA TYR A 53 -17.96 10.70 -13.06
C TYR A 53 -16.50 11.04 -12.72
N GLN A 54 -15.63 10.06 -12.64
CA GLN A 54 -14.18 10.30 -12.46
C GLN A 54 -13.58 11.05 -13.66
N VAL A 55 -14.03 10.77 -14.90
CA VAL A 55 -13.64 11.56 -16.08
C VAL A 55 -14.16 12.98 -15.99
N TYR A 56 -15.40 13.17 -15.59
CA TYR A 56 -16.00 14.49 -15.38
C TYR A 56 -15.18 15.31 -14.37
N LEU A 57 -14.87 14.75 -13.20
CA LEU A 57 -14.10 15.44 -12.15
C LEU A 57 -12.71 15.87 -12.64
N ARG A 58 -12.04 15.05 -13.46
CA ARG A 58 -10.73 15.43 -14.04
C ARG A 58 -10.82 16.67 -14.93
N GLN A 59 -11.96 16.91 -15.54
CA GLN A 59 -12.21 18.10 -16.38
C GLN A 59 -12.71 19.30 -15.56
N HIS A 60 -13.22 19.05 -14.34
CA HIS A 60 -13.79 20.06 -13.45
C HIS A 60 -13.05 20.10 -12.10
N THR A 61 -11.77 20.44 -12.15
CA THR A 61 -10.86 20.34 -10.99
C THR A 61 -11.28 21.25 -9.82
N ASN A 62 -12.04 22.30 -10.08
CA ASN A 62 -12.61 23.18 -9.07
C ASN A 62 -13.71 22.50 -8.21
N GLU A 63 -14.26 21.40 -8.70
CA GLU A 63 -15.26 20.58 -7.97
C GLU A 63 -14.64 19.47 -7.13
N ILE A 64 -13.31 19.31 -7.15
CA ILE A 64 -12.61 18.29 -6.38
C ILE A 64 -12.25 18.82 -5.00
N SER A 65 -12.63 18.07 -3.96
CA SER A 65 -12.25 18.35 -2.57
C SER A 65 -11.08 17.52 -2.06
N ALA A 66 -10.90 16.33 -2.62
CA ALA A 66 -9.91 15.34 -2.14
C ALA A 66 -9.58 14.28 -3.20
N ILE A 67 -8.52 13.52 -2.95
CA ILE A 67 -8.26 12.26 -3.61
C ILE A 67 -8.20 11.13 -2.57
N ARG A 68 -8.87 10.01 -2.85
CA ARG A 68 -8.89 8.80 -2.02
C ARG A 68 -8.20 7.66 -2.75
N PHE A 69 -7.38 6.92 -2.03
CA PHE A 69 -6.74 5.70 -2.50
C PHE A 69 -7.38 4.51 -1.81
N ASP A 70 -8.20 3.76 -2.53
CA ASP A 70 -8.74 2.50 -2.05
C ASP A 70 -7.75 1.39 -2.39
N VAL A 71 -7.12 0.83 -1.35
CA VAL A 71 -6.06 -0.17 -1.47
C VAL A 71 -6.62 -1.53 -1.05
N LEU A 72 -6.64 -2.47 -1.99
CA LEU A 72 -6.93 -3.88 -1.71
C LEU A 72 -5.63 -4.59 -1.39
N TRP A 73 -5.54 -5.17 -0.20
CA TRP A 73 -4.33 -5.82 0.28
C TRP A 73 -4.65 -7.13 1.05
N LYS A 74 -3.63 -7.94 1.25
CA LYS A 74 -3.66 -9.15 2.06
C LYS A 74 -2.32 -9.31 2.78
N ALA A 75 -2.34 -9.83 4.00
CA ALA A 75 -1.15 -10.33 4.68
C ALA A 75 -1.45 -11.70 5.30
N SER A 76 -0.46 -12.59 5.29
CA SER A 76 -0.52 -13.93 5.88
C SER A 76 0.58 -14.04 6.91
N ASP A 77 0.36 -14.93 7.90
CA ASP A 77 1.31 -15.22 8.99
C ASP A 77 1.71 -13.98 9.83
N ALA A 78 0.86 -12.96 9.79
CA ALA A 78 1.10 -11.65 10.40
C ALA A 78 0.45 -11.52 11.81
N LYS A 79 0.26 -12.63 12.54
CA LYS A 79 -0.32 -12.59 13.90
C LYS A 79 0.59 -11.78 14.82
N GLY A 80 0.05 -10.70 15.39
CA GLY A 80 0.78 -9.83 16.30
C GLY A 80 1.72 -8.82 15.63
N ALA A 81 1.88 -8.86 14.31
CA ALA A 81 2.69 -7.89 13.59
C ALA A 81 1.99 -6.54 13.46
N LYS A 82 2.78 -5.47 13.52
CA LYS A 82 2.30 -4.12 13.27
C LYS A 82 2.36 -3.84 11.77
N LEU A 83 1.22 -3.96 11.12
CA LEU A 83 1.13 -3.67 9.70
C LEU A 83 0.75 -2.21 9.45
N LYS A 84 1.34 -1.64 8.39
CA LYS A 84 1.08 -0.28 7.96
C LYS A 84 0.96 -0.22 6.44
N LEU A 85 -0.11 0.43 5.98
CA LEU A 85 -0.22 0.87 4.60
C LEU A 85 0.29 2.30 4.49
N ARG A 86 1.09 2.56 3.46
CA ARG A 86 1.59 3.88 3.10
C ARG A 86 1.28 4.16 1.64
N VAL A 87 0.78 5.35 1.36
CA VAL A 87 0.63 5.87 0.00
C VAL A 87 1.46 7.13 -0.10
N GLU A 88 2.46 7.11 -0.97
CA GLU A 88 3.31 8.24 -1.29
C GLU A 88 2.85 8.85 -2.60
N LEU A 89 2.76 10.16 -2.62
CA LEU A 89 2.24 10.95 -3.73
C LEU A 89 3.31 11.92 -4.20
N ARG A 90 3.48 12.02 -5.50
CA ARG A 90 4.30 13.06 -6.15
C ARG A 90 3.42 13.95 -6.98
N GLY A 91 3.61 15.24 -6.86
CA GLY A 91 2.87 16.25 -7.61
C GLY A 91 3.71 17.46 -7.95
N ILE A 92 3.13 18.37 -8.71
CA ILE A 92 3.68 19.68 -9.03
C ILE A 92 2.79 20.73 -8.39
N GLY A 93 3.31 21.40 -7.37
CA GLY A 93 2.63 22.51 -6.71
C GLY A 93 2.70 23.82 -7.49
N ALA A 94 2.21 24.87 -6.86
CA ALA A 94 2.26 26.22 -7.39
C ALA A 94 3.70 26.61 -7.76
N GLY A 95 3.87 27.23 -8.91
CA GLY A 95 5.18 27.65 -9.41
C GLY A 95 6.01 26.51 -10.04
N GLY A 96 5.42 25.34 -10.32
CA GLY A 96 6.11 24.22 -10.95
C GLY A 96 7.05 23.45 -10.02
N LEU A 97 6.96 23.66 -8.71
CA LEU A 97 7.83 23.02 -7.72
C LEU A 97 7.37 21.60 -7.40
N PRO A 98 8.30 20.62 -7.37
CA PRO A 98 7.97 19.25 -6.96
C PRO A 98 7.41 19.23 -5.52
N ARG A 99 6.37 18.44 -5.32
CA ARG A 99 5.75 18.18 -4.01
C ARG A 99 5.69 16.68 -3.76
N GLN A 100 5.93 16.31 -2.52
CA GLN A 100 5.74 14.93 -2.06
C GLN A 100 4.87 14.95 -0.81
N THR A 101 3.89 14.06 -0.77
CA THR A 101 3.00 13.86 0.37
C THR A 101 2.92 12.38 0.68
N THR A 102 2.84 12.05 1.96
CA THR A 102 2.72 10.67 2.43
C THR A 102 1.49 10.51 3.29
N LEU A 103 0.68 9.51 2.97
CA LEU A 103 -0.45 9.07 3.78
C LEU A 103 -0.08 7.73 4.42
N GLU A 104 -0.34 7.56 5.71
CA GLU A 104 -0.08 6.31 6.43
C GLU A 104 -1.27 5.90 7.27
N GLN A 105 -1.51 4.59 7.35
CA GLN A 105 -2.53 4.01 8.20
C GLN A 105 -2.07 2.67 8.74
N SER A 106 -2.13 2.50 10.08
CA SER A 106 -1.97 1.19 10.71
C SER A 106 -3.16 0.31 10.36
N VAL A 107 -2.88 -0.94 10.01
CA VAL A 107 -3.89 -1.88 9.54
C VAL A 107 -3.75 -3.22 10.27
N THR A 108 -4.88 -3.90 10.44
CA THR A 108 -4.90 -5.22 11.08
C THR A 108 -5.13 -6.30 10.03
N PRO A 109 -4.29 -7.34 10.00
CA PRO A 109 -4.46 -8.44 9.06
C PRO A 109 -5.77 -9.17 9.31
N GLY A 110 -6.29 -9.81 8.28
CA GLY A 110 -7.46 -10.65 8.32
C GLY A 110 -7.26 -11.89 7.47
N PHE A 111 -8.17 -12.85 7.61
CA PHE A 111 -8.11 -14.08 6.82
C PHE A 111 -8.27 -13.83 5.32
N PHE A 112 -9.09 -12.84 4.94
CA PHE A 112 -9.35 -12.46 3.55
C PHE A 112 -8.63 -11.16 3.17
N ARG A 113 -8.67 -10.85 1.87
CA ARG A 113 -8.27 -9.53 1.35
C ARG A 113 -9.12 -8.44 1.98
N ARG A 114 -8.51 -7.28 2.23
CA ARG A 114 -9.17 -6.13 2.83
C ARG A 114 -8.98 -4.89 1.98
N TRP A 115 -10.01 -4.08 1.92
CA TRP A 115 -9.92 -2.72 1.42
C TRP A 115 -9.60 -1.76 2.57
N THR A 116 -8.71 -0.83 2.29
CA THR A 116 -8.39 0.28 3.19
C THR A 116 -8.30 1.54 2.37
N SER A 117 -8.96 2.59 2.83
CA SER A 117 -9.02 3.87 2.12
C SER A 117 -8.13 4.88 2.82
N LEU A 118 -7.22 5.52 2.08
CA LEU A 118 -6.42 6.64 2.54
C LEU A 118 -6.80 7.86 1.72
N THR A 119 -7.10 8.99 2.39
CA THR A 119 -7.61 10.18 1.73
C THR A 119 -6.70 11.38 1.99
N LEU A 120 -6.34 12.08 0.93
CA LEU A 120 -5.72 13.40 0.97
C LEU A 120 -6.79 14.43 0.63
N GLY A 121 -7.15 15.29 1.58
CA GLY A 121 -8.22 16.26 1.42
C GLY A 121 -7.88 17.65 1.98
N GLY A 122 -8.81 18.57 1.83
CA GLY A 122 -8.70 19.91 2.40
C GLY A 122 -7.50 20.71 1.88
N ALA A 123 -6.81 21.37 2.80
CA ALA A 123 -5.64 22.19 2.48
C ALA A 123 -4.48 21.35 1.91
N ASP A 124 -4.27 20.13 2.40
CA ASP A 124 -3.18 19.27 1.95
C ASP A 124 -3.36 18.85 0.50
N TYR A 125 -4.61 18.54 0.08
CA TYR A 125 -4.91 18.25 -1.31
C TYR A 125 -4.64 19.48 -2.21
N LYS A 126 -5.09 20.65 -1.80
CA LYS A 126 -4.85 21.90 -2.54
C LYS A 126 -3.37 22.23 -2.65
N ASN A 127 -2.60 22.01 -1.59
CA ASN A 127 -1.16 22.27 -1.53
C ASN A 127 -0.33 21.23 -2.31
N SER A 128 -0.84 20.01 -2.50
CA SER A 128 -0.16 18.98 -3.27
C SER A 128 -0.02 19.32 -4.75
N GLY A 129 -0.90 20.21 -5.24
CA GLY A 129 -0.95 20.59 -6.64
C GLY A 129 -1.43 19.46 -7.55
N GLU A 130 -0.96 19.45 -8.79
CA GLU A 130 -1.28 18.40 -9.74
C GLU A 130 -0.55 17.10 -9.37
N LEU A 131 -1.29 16.05 -9.02
CA LEU A 131 -0.74 14.74 -8.67
C LEU A 131 -0.35 13.99 -9.94
N ILE A 132 0.94 13.63 -10.05
CA ILE A 132 1.53 12.98 -11.22
C ILE A 132 1.69 11.48 -10.99
N ALA A 133 2.12 11.09 -9.80
CA ALA A 133 2.48 9.72 -9.50
C ALA A 133 2.14 9.32 -8.06
N TRP A 134 1.92 8.02 -7.87
CA TRP A 134 1.69 7.45 -6.55
C TRP A 134 2.39 6.10 -6.41
N ARG A 135 2.70 5.75 -5.17
CA ARG A 135 3.19 4.43 -4.76
C ARG A 135 2.48 4.02 -3.48
N ALA A 136 1.85 2.85 -3.48
CA ALA A 136 1.24 2.22 -2.32
C ALA A 136 2.11 1.06 -1.84
N THR A 137 2.42 1.03 -0.56
CA THR A 137 3.31 0.04 0.06
C THR A 137 2.67 -0.55 1.31
N LEU A 138 2.89 -1.85 1.53
CA LEU A 138 2.50 -2.56 2.74
C LEU A 138 3.76 -2.93 3.51
N TRP A 139 3.80 -2.56 4.79
CA TRP A 139 4.92 -2.75 5.68
C TRP A 139 4.55 -3.62 6.88
N SER A 140 5.50 -4.38 7.38
CA SER A 140 5.47 -5.01 8.70
C SER A 140 6.64 -4.47 9.49
N ASP A 141 6.36 -3.68 10.53
CA ASP A 141 7.35 -2.88 11.21
C ASP A 141 8.20 -2.08 10.19
N ASP A 142 9.50 -2.37 10.05
CA ASP A 142 10.41 -1.72 9.09
C ASP A 142 10.64 -2.55 7.81
N GLN A 143 9.98 -3.70 7.67
CA GLN A 143 10.11 -4.56 6.50
C GLN A 143 9.06 -4.22 5.45
N LEU A 144 9.50 -3.89 4.23
CA LEU A 144 8.62 -3.77 3.08
C LEU A 144 8.15 -5.14 2.63
N LEU A 145 6.84 -5.39 2.67
CA LEU A 145 6.24 -6.65 2.22
C LEU A 145 5.84 -6.62 0.75
N SER A 146 5.32 -5.49 0.28
CA SER A 146 4.82 -5.37 -1.09
C SER A 146 4.64 -3.91 -1.50
N GLU A 147 4.76 -3.65 -2.80
CA GLU A 147 4.44 -2.34 -3.38
C GLU A 147 3.58 -2.47 -4.64
N GLN A 148 2.82 -1.43 -4.94
CA GLN A 148 2.21 -1.16 -6.22
C GLN A 148 2.32 0.34 -6.52
N LYS A 149 2.64 0.69 -7.75
CA LYS A 149 2.89 2.08 -8.13
C LYS A 149 2.29 2.43 -9.48
N SER A 150 2.06 3.71 -9.70
CA SER A 150 1.66 4.24 -10.99
C SER A 150 2.81 4.17 -11.99
N PHE A 151 2.47 4.27 -13.27
CA PHE A 151 3.45 4.19 -14.37
C PHE A 151 4.55 5.26 -14.27
N LEU A 152 4.21 6.46 -13.78
CA LEU A 152 5.13 7.60 -13.70
C LEU A 152 5.94 7.69 -12.39
N TRP A 153 5.84 6.68 -11.54
CA TRP A 153 6.56 6.70 -10.25
C TRP A 153 8.07 6.60 -10.40
#